data_f13f1e6ca25701d4e122305fba1f0c93
#
_entry.id   f13f1e6ca25701d4e122305fba1f0c93
#
_cell.length_a   1.000
_cell.length_b   1.000
_cell.length_c   1.000
_cell.angle_alpha   90.00
_cell.angle_beta   90.00
_cell.angle_gamma   90.00
#
_symmetry.space_group_name_H-M   'P 1'
#
loop_
_entity.id
_entity.type
_entity.pdbx_description
1 polymer ?
#
loop_
_entity_poly.entity_id
_entity_poly.type
_entity_poly.pdbx_seq_one_letter_code
_entity_poly.pdbx_strand_id
1 'polypeptide(L)'
;MAMEGTFGHASRSLQLLLEAYVGARLPEWPVFASTLKLVRLPAGDTLFQAGESHPFIYLVHAGLTRAQATTSAGHTSTVFFSEEGDILAAMTSLGPRSARRLYERGLHPRLDDLKPAVEGRSLHTVSAVEPSVLMRGDYRAVDQLAQRHHAWAILTGAITTIYAMTQQADLIWNRDTPEDRYRSLLSERPDLVSRLTQRELAAYLNVTETTMSRIAKRVRREPGAPATS
;
A
#
# COMPACT_ATOMS: atom_id res chain seq x y z
N MET A 1 -12.26 -12.84 24.57
CA MET A 1 -13.55 -12.33 24.06
C MET A 1 -13.39 -11.14 23.11
N ALA A 2 -12.91 -9.94 23.51
CA ALA A 2 -12.78 -8.79 22.57
C ALA A 2 -11.79 -9.04 21.41
N MET A 3 -10.67 -9.69 21.66
CA MET A 3 -9.67 -10.01 20.63
C MET A 3 -10.15 -11.07 19.63
N GLU A 4 -10.88 -12.07 20.08
CA GLU A 4 -11.44 -13.11 19.19
C GLU A 4 -12.52 -12.53 18.28
N GLY A 5 -13.33 -11.60 18.79
CA GLY A 5 -14.31 -10.89 17.99
C GLY A 5 -13.66 -10.03 16.89
N THR A 6 -12.59 -9.30 17.23
CA THR A 6 -11.85 -8.48 16.25
C THR A 6 -11.17 -9.35 15.18
N PHE A 7 -10.52 -10.46 15.57
CA PHE A 7 -9.90 -11.40 14.63
C PHE A 7 -10.93 -12.00 13.67
N GLY A 8 -12.05 -12.50 14.21
CA GLY A 8 -13.12 -13.10 13.39
C GLY A 8 -13.71 -12.11 12.40
N HIS A 9 -13.94 -10.86 12.82
CA HIS A 9 -14.44 -9.80 11.94
C HIS A 9 -13.42 -9.45 10.84
N ALA A 10 -12.17 -9.18 11.19
CA ALA A 10 -11.13 -8.82 10.25
C ALA A 10 -10.83 -9.96 9.25
N SER A 11 -10.82 -11.23 9.71
CA SER A 11 -10.66 -12.40 8.84
C SER A 11 -11.82 -12.52 7.83
N ARG A 12 -13.06 -12.29 8.29
CA ARG A 12 -14.23 -12.31 7.41
C ARG A 12 -14.20 -11.17 6.40
N SER A 13 -13.84 -9.96 6.82
CA SER A 13 -13.71 -8.81 5.93
C SER A 13 -12.66 -9.08 4.85
N LEU A 14 -11.51 -9.64 5.22
CA LEU A 14 -10.47 -10.02 4.26
C LEU A 14 -11.00 -11.05 3.26
N GLN A 15 -11.69 -12.10 3.72
CA GLN A 15 -12.27 -13.11 2.83
C GLN A 15 -13.21 -12.50 1.81
N LEU A 16 -14.15 -11.68 2.27
CA LEU A 16 -15.15 -11.04 1.41
C LEU A 16 -14.50 -10.11 0.37
N LEU A 17 -13.48 -9.36 0.79
CA LEU A 17 -12.74 -8.48 -0.11
C LEU A 17 -11.98 -9.27 -1.19
N LEU A 18 -11.27 -10.33 -0.80
CA LEU A 18 -10.53 -11.16 -1.77
C LEU A 18 -11.49 -11.91 -2.72
N GLU A 19 -12.62 -12.41 -2.23
CA GLU A 19 -13.65 -13.04 -3.05
C GLU A 19 -14.31 -12.04 -4.01
N ALA A 20 -14.47 -10.77 -3.60
CA ALA A 20 -14.98 -9.72 -4.47
C ALA A 20 -14.03 -9.41 -5.64
N TYR A 21 -12.72 -9.43 -5.43
CA TYR A 21 -11.73 -9.27 -6.53
C TYR A 21 -11.80 -10.38 -7.57
N VAL A 22 -12.19 -11.58 -7.17
CA VAL A 22 -12.29 -12.75 -8.06
C VAL A 22 -13.68 -12.88 -8.67
N GLY A 23 -14.70 -12.32 -8.01
CA GLY A 23 -16.12 -12.55 -8.37
C GLY A 23 -16.62 -13.96 -8.01
N ALA A 24 -15.88 -14.71 -7.19
CA ALA A 24 -16.20 -16.08 -6.81
C ALA A 24 -15.65 -16.43 -5.42
N ARG A 25 -16.17 -17.51 -4.83
CA ARG A 25 -15.62 -18.05 -3.59
C ARG A 25 -14.20 -18.58 -3.80
N LEU A 26 -13.35 -18.39 -2.79
CA LEU A 26 -11.99 -18.94 -2.77
C LEU A 26 -11.99 -20.35 -2.17
N PRO A 27 -11.71 -21.40 -2.98
CA PRO A 27 -11.65 -22.77 -2.49
C PRO A 27 -10.56 -22.95 -1.44
N GLU A 28 -10.73 -23.91 -0.54
CA GLU A 28 -9.77 -24.19 0.54
C GLU A 28 -9.41 -22.96 1.38
N TRP A 29 -10.31 -21.98 1.54
CA TRP A 29 -10.11 -20.81 2.38
C TRP A 29 -9.49 -21.15 3.76
N PRO A 30 -9.88 -22.22 4.49
CA PRO A 30 -9.29 -22.56 5.78
C PRO A 30 -7.76 -22.72 5.74
N VAL A 31 -7.18 -23.15 4.62
CA VAL A 31 -5.72 -23.29 4.47
C VAL A 31 -5.04 -21.92 4.54
N PHE A 32 -5.55 -20.94 3.81
CA PHE A 32 -5.05 -19.57 3.92
C PHE A 32 -5.39 -18.94 5.28
N ALA A 33 -6.62 -19.14 5.75
CA ALA A 33 -7.09 -18.58 7.02
C ALA A 33 -6.24 -19.04 8.22
N SER A 34 -5.68 -20.24 8.17
CA SER A 34 -4.76 -20.76 9.21
C SER A 34 -3.48 -19.94 9.34
N THR A 35 -3.10 -19.20 8.31
CA THR A 35 -1.91 -18.30 8.32
C THR A 35 -2.19 -16.91 8.86
N LEU A 36 -3.48 -16.56 9.03
CA LEU A 36 -3.90 -15.23 9.42
C LEU A 36 -3.47 -14.89 10.84
N LYS A 37 -2.96 -13.67 11.01
CA LYS A 37 -2.58 -13.12 12.32
C LYS A 37 -2.98 -11.66 12.41
N LEU A 38 -3.51 -11.27 13.56
CA LEU A 38 -3.75 -9.86 13.88
C LEU A 38 -2.43 -9.22 14.31
N VAL A 39 -2.07 -8.12 13.65
CA VAL A 39 -0.89 -7.31 13.97
C VAL A 39 -1.36 -5.97 14.49
N ARG A 40 -0.88 -5.57 15.67
CA ARG A 40 -1.08 -4.22 16.23
C ARG A 40 0.19 -3.44 16.02
N LEU A 41 0.07 -2.28 15.41
CA LEU A 41 1.20 -1.44 15.05
C LEU A 41 0.99 -0.06 15.70
N PRO A 42 1.76 0.29 16.74
CA PRO A 42 1.74 1.63 17.32
C PRO A 42 2.08 2.72 16.30
N ALA A 43 1.63 3.94 16.54
CA ALA A 43 2.00 5.08 15.70
C ALA A 43 3.52 5.24 15.62
N GLY A 44 4.05 5.41 14.42
CA GLY A 44 5.48 5.53 14.15
C GLY A 44 6.23 4.22 13.98
N ASP A 45 5.66 3.08 14.40
CA ASP A 45 6.33 1.79 14.27
C ASP A 45 6.40 1.33 12.80
N THR A 46 7.48 0.64 12.48
CA THR A 46 7.73 0.09 11.14
C THR A 46 7.15 -1.32 11.03
N LEU A 47 6.38 -1.56 9.98
CA LEU A 47 5.83 -2.87 9.66
C LEU A 47 6.85 -3.74 8.90
N PHE A 48 7.53 -3.16 7.91
CA PHE A 48 8.67 -3.73 7.19
C PHE A 48 9.50 -2.62 6.53
N GLN A 49 10.75 -2.92 6.18
CA GLN A 49 11.70 -1.96 5.62
C GLN A 49 11.98 -2.22 4.14
N ALA A 50 12.37 -1.15 3.44
CA ALA A 50 12.95 -1.27 2.11
C ALA A 50 14.19 -2.17 2.16
N GLY A 51 14.36 -3.03 1.16
CA GLY A 51 15.44 -4.02 1.09
C GLY A 51 15.14 -5.35 1.80
N GLU A 52 14.08 -5.47 2.58
CA GLU A 52 13.67 -6.72 3.19
C GLU A 52 12.85 -7.60 2.24
N SER A 53 13.01 -8.92 2.36
CA SER A 53 12.08 -9.88 1.77
C SER A 53 10.89 -10.06 2.71
N HIS A 54 9.70 -9.75 2.25
CA HIS A 54 8.51 -9.70 3.10
C HIS A 54 7.32 -10.41 2.45
N PRO A 55 7.17 -11.74 2.66
CA PRO A 55 6.19 -12.56 1.95
C PRO A 55 4.80 -12.52 2.59
N PHE A 56 4.35 -11.35 3.05
CA PHE A 56 3.05 -11.20 3.68
C PHE A 56 2.19 -10.19 2.96
N ILE A 57 0.87 -10.44 2.99
CA ILE A 57 -0.17 -9.47 2.61
C ILE A 57 -0.91 -9.03 3.87
N TYR A 58 -1.41 -7.81 3.85
CA TYR A 58 -2.14 -7.22 4.96
C TYR A 58 -3.42 -6.58 4.48
N LEU A 59 -4.49 -6.73 5.25
CA LEU A 59 -5.66 -5.85 5.21
C LEU A 59 -5.53 -4.86 6.35
N VAL A 60 -5.61 -3.57 6.07
CA VAL A 60 -5.75 -2.55 7.11
C VAL A 60 -7.16 -2.66 7.67
N HIS A 61 -7.27 -3.12 8.92
CA HIS A 61 -8.55 -3.27 9.60
C HIS A 61 -8.97 -1.99 10.33
N ALA A 62 -8.00 -1.27 10.86
CA ALA A 62 -8.17 0.03 11.48
C ALA A 62 -6.85 0.80 11.46
N GLY A 63 -6.91 2.11 11.33
CA GLY A 63 -5.74 3.00 11.34
C GLY A 63 -5.23 3.36 9.96
N LEU A 64 -4.10 4.03 9.94
CA LEU A 64 -3.48 4.58 8.74
C LEU A 64 -2.00 4.22 8.70
N THR A 65 -1.54 3.68 7.57
CA THR A 65 -0.14 3.41 7.29
C THR A 65 0.37 4.24 6.12
N ARG A 66 1.68 4.43 6.05
CA ARG A 66 2.35 5.07 4.91
C ARG A 66 3.47 4.20 4.37
N ALA A 67 3.63 4.22 3.06
CA ALA A 67 4.79 3.67 2.37
C ALA A 67 5.73 4.81 1.96
N GLN A 68 7.01 4.66 2.27
CA GLN A 68 8.05 5.64 1.97
C GLN A 68 9.14 5.03 1.10
N ALA A 69 9.62 5.80 0.14
CA ALA A 69 10.79 5.47 -0.67
C ALA A 69 11.90 6.47 -0.38
N THR A 70 13.12 5.97 -0.34
CA THR A 70 14.33 6.79 -0.18
C THR A 70 15.17 6.69 -1.44
N THR A 71 15.50 7.83 -2.04
CA THR A 71 16.36 7.90 -3.22
C THR A 71 17.82 7.61 -2.85
N SER A 72 18.67 7.32 -3.84
CA SER A 72 20.12 7.18 -3.65
C SER A 72 20.78 8.43 -3.06
N ALA A 73 20.18 9.60 -3.23
CA ALA A 73 20.64 10.87 -2.62
C ALA A 73 20.17 11.04 -1.16
N GLY A 74 19.47 10.05 -0.58
CA GLY A 74 19.00 10.08 0.80
C GLY A 74 17.68 10.85 1.01
N HIS A 75 17.03 11.33 -0.06
CA HIS A 75 15.74 12.00 0.06
C HIS A 75 14.62 10.96 0.23
N THR A 76 13.83 11.12 1.30
CA THR A 76 12.69 10.24 1.61
C THR A 76 11.39 10.97 1.31
N SER A 77 10.51 10.33 0.53
CA SER A 77 9.16 10.80 0.23
C SER A 77 8.13 9.74 0.59
N THR A 78 6.91 10.16 0.90
CA THR A 78 5.77 9.26 1.02
C THR A 78 5.24 8.95 -0.37
N VAL A 79 5.12 7.66 -0.68
CA VAL A 79 4.64 7.19 -1.99
C VAL A 79 3.12 7.04 -1.97
N PHE A 80 2.59 6.38 -0.94
CA PHE A 80 1.15 6.22 -0.74
C PHE A 80 0.81 6.04 0.74
N PHE A 81 -0.47 6.22 1.04
CA PHE A 81 -1.08 5.85 2.31
C PHE A 81 -2.02 4.67 2.09
N SER A 82 -2.17 3.82 3.12
CA SER A 82 -3.19 2.77 3.15
C SER A 82 -4.03 2.94 4.40
N GLU A 83 -5.34 2.98 4.19
CA GLU A 83 -6.37 3.18 5.22
C GLU A 83 -7.27 1.95 5.36
N GLU A 84 -8.27 2.02 6.18
CA GLU A 84 -9.20 0.93 6.45
C GLU A 84 -9.80 0.36 5.16
N GLY A 85 -9.69 -0.94 4.98
CA GLY A 85 -10.15 -1.65 3.79
C GLY A 85 -9.09 -1.85 2.72
N ASP A 86 -7.95 -1.16 2.80
CA ASP A 86 -6.88 -1.33 1.83
C ASP A 86 -6.08 -2.61 2.06
N ILE A 87 -5.63 -3.21 0.94
CA ILE A 87 -4.64 -4.27 0.94
C ILE A 87 -3.27 -3.65 0.70
N LEU A 88 -2.32 -3.95 1.58
CA LEU A 88 -0.93 -3.58 1.41
C LEU A 88 -0.01 -4.81 1.43
N ALA A 89 1.06 -4.73 0.67
CA ALA A 89 2.09 -5.76 0.60
C ALA A 89 3.40 -5.18 0.03
N ALA A 90 4.50 -5.85 0.32
CA ALA A 90 5.73 -5.64 -0.43
C ALA A 90 5.60 -6.34 -1.79
N MET A 91 4.86 -5.73 -2.74
CA MET A 91 4.47 -6.36 -4.01
C MET A 91 5.65 -6.97 -4.77
N THR A 92 6.81 -6.34 -4.71
CA THR A 92 8.05 -6.86 -5.31
C THR A 92 8.56 -8.13 -4.64
N SER A 93 8.28 -8.32 -3.34
CA SER A 93 8.58 -9.58 -2.63
C SER A 93 7.64 -10.72 -3.01
N LEU A 94 6.48 -10.40 -3.58
CA LEU A 94 5.47 -11.37 -4.02
C LEU A 94 5.58 -11.68 -5.51
N GLY A 95 6.44 -10.94 -6.23
CA GLY A 95 6.59 -11.05 -7.67
C GLY A 95 7.05 -12.44 -8.13
N PRO A 96 6.63 -12.88 -9.33
CA PRO A 96 6.97 -14.18 -9.85
C PRO A 96 8.49 -14.28 -10.13
N ARG A 97 9.05 -15.46 -9.88
CA ARG A 97 10.45 -15.80 -10.21
C ARG A 97 10.80 -15.56 -11.69
N SER A 98 9.79 -15.41 -12.55
CA SER A 98 9.96 -15.02 -13.96
C SER A 98 10.60 -13.65 -14.16
N ALA A 99 10.33 -12.67 -13.30
CA ALA A 99 10.96 -11.34 -13.38
C ALA A 99 12.48 -11.45 -13.21
N ARG A 100 12.95 -12.28 -12.28
CA ARG A 100 14.37 -12.57 -12.08
C ARG A 100 15.02 -13.19 -13.31
N ARG A 101 14.33 -14.12 -13.98
CA ARG A 101 14.85 -14.75 -15.22
C ARG A 101 14.99 -13.74 -16.38
N LEU A 102 14.07 -12.78 -16.48
CA LEU A 102 14.16 -11.70 -17.47
C LEU A 102 15.36 -10.79 -17.21
N TYR A 103 15.57 -10.43 -15.95
CA TYR A 103 16.74 -9.66 -15.54
C TYR A 103 18.05 -10.40 -15.85
N GLU A 104 18.19 -11.66 -15.43
CA GLU A 104 19.38 -12.49 -15.66
C GLU A 104 19.68 -12.68 -17.16
N ARG A 105 18.69 -12.54 -18.04
CA ARG A 105 18.86 -12.59 -19.51
C ARG A 105 19.16 -11.23 -20.14
N GLY A 106 19.28 -10.17 -19.35
CA GLY A 106 19.55 -8.82 -19.86
C GLY A 106 18.48 -8.26 -20.79
N LEU A 107 17.25 -8.79 -20.72
CA LEU A 107 16.15 -8.40 -21.63
C LEU A 107 15.57 -7.02 -21.35
N HIS A 108 15.96 -6.38 -20.24
CA HIS A 108 15.49 -5.03 -19.90
C HIS A 108 16.58 -4.21 -19.19
N PRO A 109 17.29 -3.33 -19.92
CA PRO A 109 18.43 -2.59 -19.39
C PRO A 109 18.12 -1.62 -18.24
N ARG A 110 16.85 -1.25 -18.05
CA ARG A 110 16.41 -0.37 -16.94
C ARG A 110 16.07 -1.12 -15.65
N LEU A 111 16.18 -2.45 -15.63
CA LEU A 111 15.91 -3.23 -14.42
C LEU A 111 17.01 -3.11 -13.37
N ASP A 112 18.18 -2.57 -13.70
CA ASP A 112 19.26 -2.36 -12.73
C ASP A 112 18.85 -1.42 -11.59
N ASP A 113 18.05 -0.39 -11.89
CA ASP A 113 17.48 0.51 -10.88
C ASP A 113 16.45 -0.19 -9.98
N LEU A 114 15.88 -1.30 -10.46
CA LEU A 114 14.88 -2.11 -9.76
C LEU A 114 15.47 -3.42 -9.21
N LYS A 115 16.79 -3.54 -9.12
CA LYS A 115 17.46 -4.75 -8.63
C LYS A 115 16.89 -5.29 -7.32
N PRO A 116 16.59 -4.48 -6.29
CA PRO A 116 15.95 -5.01 -5.07
C PRO A 116 14.60 -5.66 -5.35
N ALA A 117 13.79 -5.08 -6.25
CA ALA A 117 12.50 -5.63 -6.64
C ALA A 117 12.64 -6.98 -7.37
N VAL A 118 13.62 -7.09 -8.26
CA VAL A 118 13.94 -8.32 -9.00
C VAL A 118 14.40 -9.41 -8.03
N GLU A 119 15.12 -9.04 -6.97
CA GLU A 119 15.56 -9.94 -5.90
C GLU A 119 14.43 -10.30 -4.92
N GLY A 120 13.21 -9.82 -5.13
CA GLY A 120 12.08 -10.07 -4.23
C GLY A 120 12.18 -9.30 -2.92
N ARG A 121 12.78 -8.12 -2.94
CA ARG A 121 12.89 -7.22 -1.78
C ARG A 121 11.93 -6.06 -1.91
N SER A 122 11.43 -5.55 -0.78
CA SER A 122 10.57 -4.36 -0.77
C SER A 122 11.33 -3.14 -1.28
N LEU A 123 10.67 -2.33 -2.11
CA LEU A 123 11.15 -1.00 -2.50
C LEU A 123 10.77 0.09 -1.48
N HIS A 124 9.88 -0.22 -0.55
CA HIS A 124 9.31 0.75 0.37
C HIS A 124 9.51 0.30 1.83
N THR A 125 9.69 1.29 2.70
CA THR A 125 9.48 1.13 4.13
C THR A 125 8.04 1.48 4.46
N VAL A 126 7.33 0.59 5.14
CA VAL A 126 5.95 0.82 5.58
C VAL A 126 5.93 1.02 7.09
N SER A 127 5.28 2.10 7.53
CA SER A 127 5.12 2.44 8.95
C SER A 127 3.71 2.94 9.26
N ALA A 128 3.29 2.84 10.52
CA ALA A 128 2.03 3.38 10.98
C ALA A 128 2.11 4.91 11.11
N VAL A 129 1.10 5.61 10.61
CA VAL A 129 0.90 7.05 10.86
C VAL A 129 0.19 7.25 12.20
N GLU A 130 -0.75 6.38 12.50
CA GLU A 130 -1.50 6.32 13.75
C GLU A 130 -1.60 4.87 14.23
N PRO A 131 -2.05 4.61 15.50
CA PRO A 131 -2.19 3.24 15.98
C PRO A 131 -3.06 2.42 15.04
N SER A 132 -2.51 1.34 14.48
CA SER A 132 -3.14 0.57 13.42
C SER A 132 -3.31 -0.89 13.80
N VAL A 133 -4.35 -1.52 13.25
CA VAL A 133 -4.61 -2.95 13.38
C VAL A 133 -4.69 -3.55 11.98
N LEU A 134 -3.86 -4.55 11.73
CA LEU A 134 -3.76 -5.18 10.41
C LEU A 134 -4.03 -6.68 10.52
N MET A 135 -4.73 -7.23 9.53
CA MET A 135 -4.83 -8.69 9.37
C MET A 135 -3.76 -9.14 8.39
N ARG A 136 -2.75 -9.86 8.88
CA ARG A 136 -1.65 -10.40 8.09
C ARG A 136 -1.95 -11.79 7.58
N GLY A 137 -1.72 -12.07 6.30
CA GLY A 137 -1.73 -13.41 5.69
C GLY A 137 -0.39 -13.76 5.04
N ASP A 138 -0.04 -15.03 5.03
CA ASP A 138 1.18 -15.52 4.36
C ASP A 138 0.91 -15.72 2.86
N TYR A 139 1.58 -14.95 2.00
CA TYR A 139 1.41 -15.04 0.55
C TYR A 139 1.89 -16.38 -0.02
N ARG A 140 2.78 -17.10 0.66
CA ARG A 140 3.20 -18.43 0.22
C ARG A 140 2.03 -19.43 0.19
N ALA A 141 1.06 -19.28 1.09
CA ALA A 141 -0.18 -20.06 1.05
C ALA A 141 -1.04 -19.68 -0.16
N VAL A 142 -1.11 -18.37 -0.51
CA VAL A 142 -1.79 -17.92 -1.73
C VAL A 142 -1.14 -18.53 -2.97
N ASP A 143 0.19 -18.50 -3.07
CA ASP A 143 0.93 -19.08 -4.20
C ASP A 143 0.68 -20.59 -4.35
N GLN A 144 0.69 -21.34 -3.24
CA GLN A 144 0.36 -22.77 -3.23
C GLN A 144 -1.08 -23.06 -3.66
N LEU A 145 -2.03 -22.24 -3.22
CA LEU A 145 -3.44 -22.37 -3.58
C LEU A 145 -3.67 -21.97 -5.05
N ALA A 146 -2.96 -20.99 -5.57
CA ALA A 146 -3.01 -20.57 -6.96
C ALA A 146 -2.54 -21.66 -7.94
N GLN A 147 -1.63 -22.53 -7.51
CA GLN A 147 -1.19 -23.67 -8.32
C GLN A 147 -2.25 -24.77 -8.43
N ARG A 148 -3.21 -24.82 -7.50
CA ARG A 148 -4.26 -25.86 -7.43
C ARG A 148 -5.63 -25.38 -7.86
N HIS A 149 -5.90 -24.08 -7.71
CA HIS A 149 -7.23 -23.51 -7.90
C HIS A 149 -7.19 -22.24 -8.75
N HIS A 150 -7.94 -22.27 -9.84
CA HIS A 150 -8.01 -21.14 -10.78
C HIS A 150 -8.46 -19.82 -10.12
N ALA A 151 -9.38 -19.86 -9.15
CA ALA A 151 -9.83 -18.68 -8.44
C ALA A 151 -8.68 -17.96 -7.72
N TRP A 152 -7.77 -18.68 -7.08
CA TRP A 152 -6.58 -18.09 -6.45
C TRP A 152 -5.59 -17.53 -7.47
N ALA A 153 -5.47 -18.18 -8.65
CA ALA A 153 -4.63 -17.66 -9.73
C ALA A 153 -5.22 -16.36 -10.31
N ILE A 154 -6.55 -16.25 -10.46
CA ILE A 154 -7.23 -15.01 -10.83
C ILE A 154 -6.96 -13.93 -9.78
N LEU A 155 -7.04 -14.26 -8.49
CA LEU A 155 -6.78 -13.31 -7.41
C LEU A 155 -5.38 -12.70 -7.51
N THR A 156 -4.35 -13.54 -7.73
CA THR A 156 -2.97 -13.03 -7.87
C THR A 156 -2.83 -12.11 -9.09
N GLY A 157 -3.46 -12.46 -10.21
CA GLY A 157 -3.52 -11.62 -11.41
C GLY A 157 -4.24 -10.29 -11.16
N ALA A 158 -5.39 -10.33 -10.49
CA ALA A 158 -6.18 -9.13 -10.17
C ALA A 158 -5.38 -8.17 -9.26
N ILE A 159 -4.79 -8.66 -8.19
CA ILE A 159 -3.97 -7.85 -7.27
C ILE A 159 -2.79 -7.21 -8.02
N THR A 160 -2.09 -7.97 -8.86
CA THR A 160 -0.96 -7.46 -9.65
C THR A 160 -1.42 -6.39 -10.64
N THR A 161 -2.57 -6.60 -11.30
CA THR A 161 -3.14 -5.65 -12.26
C THR A 161 -3.54 -4.34 -11.57
N ILE A 162 -4.25 -4.44 -10.44
CA ILE A 162 -4.65 -3.27 -9.64
C ILE A 162 -3.42 -2.49 -9.21
N TYR A 163 -2.40 -3.17 -8.70
CA TYR A 163 -1.15 -2.53 -8.32
C TYR A 163 -0.50 -1.79 -9.50
N ALA A 164 -0.41 -2.41 -10.66
CA ALA A 164 0.15 -1.78 -11.86
C ALA A 164 -0.65 -0.55 -12.30
N MET A 165 -1.98 -0.62 -12.24
CA MET A 165 -2.87 0.50 -12.56
C MET A 165 -2.69 1.66 -11.58
N THR A 166 -2.56 1.36 -10.28
CA THR A 166 -2.30 2.37 -9.25
C THR A 166 -0.97 3.09 -9.50
N GLN A 167 0.09 2.33 -9.84
CA GLN A 167 1.39 2.93 -10.18
C GLN A 167 1.31 3.84 -11.41
N GLN A 168 0.50 3.49 -12.41
CA GLN A 168 0.28 4.35 -13.58
C GLN A 168 -0.51 5.62 -13.22
N ALA A 169 -1.53 5.50 -12.38
CA ALA A 169 -2.29 6.65 -11.89
C ALA A 169 -1.38 7.62 -11.11
N ASP A 170 -0.50 7.10 -10.26
CA ASP A 170 0.49 7.89 -9.52
C ASP A 170 1.45 8.63 -10.44
N LEU A 171 1.87 8.01 -11.55
CA LEU A 171 2.71 8.67 -12.55
C LEU A 171 2.02 9.84 -13.22
N ILE A 172 0.71 9.73 -13.48
CA ILE A 172 -0.09 10.82 -14.05
C ILE A 172 -0.27 11.93 -13.01
N TRP A 173 -0.72 11.57 -11.81
CA TRP A 173 -0.94 12.49 -10.71
C TRP A 173 0.31 13.29 -10.32
N ASN A 174 1.49 12.66 -10.38
CA ASN A 174 2.76 13.34 -10.11
C ASN A 174 3.19 14.35 -11.19
N ARG A 175 2.48 14.45 -12.32
CA ARG A 175 2.71 15.49 -13.33
C ARG A 175 2.03 16.80 -13.00
N ASP A 176 1.01 16.75 -12.14
CA ASP A 176 0.30 17.95 -11.68
C ASP A 176 1.16 18.76 -10.71
N THR A 177 0.86 20.04 -10.58
CA THR A 177 1.55 20.88 -9.59
C THR A 177 1.22 20.40 -8.17
N PRO A 178 2.12 20.60 -7.19
CA PRO A 178 1.82 20.25 -5.79
C PRO A 178 0.56 20.95 -5.25
N GLU A 179 0.23 22.12 -5.77
CA GLU A 179 -0.95 22.87 -5.39
C GLU A 179 -2.22 22.23 -5.95
N ASP A 180 -2.22 21.80 -7.22
CA ASP A 180 -3.35 21.09 -7.83
C ASP A 180 -3.56 19.72 -7.18
N ARG A 181 -2.47 19.00 -6.90
CA ARG A 181 -2.53 17.75 -6.14
C ARG A 181 -3.13 17.94 -4.75
N TYR A 182 -2.80 19.03 -4.07
CA TYR A 182 -3.40 19.34 -2.76
C TYR A 182 -4.88 19.64 -2.86
N ARG A 183 -5.33 20.37 -3.92
CA ARG A 183 -6.75 20.62 -4.18
C ARG A 183 -7.52 19.33 -4.44
N SER A 184 -6.97 18.42 -5.26
CA SER A 184 -7.57 17.11 -5.51
C SER A 184 -7.70 16.31 -4.21
N LEU A 185 -6.67 16.28 -3.36
CA LEU A 185 -6.72 15.61 -2.06
C LEU A 185 -7.83 16.17 -1.16
N LEU A 186 -7.96 17.49 -1.08
CA LEU A 186 -9.03 18.13 -0.28
C LEU A 186 -10.43 17.80 -0.80
N SER A 187 -10.58 17.66 -2.12
CA SER A 187 -11.86 17.36 -2.76
C SER A 187 -12.22 15.87 -2.71
N GLU A 188 -11.24 15.00 -2.97
CA GLU A 188 -11.48 13.58 -3.18
C GLU A 188 -11.23 12.73 -1.91
N ARG A 189 -10.31 13.18 -1.06
CA ARG A 189 -9.86 12.46 0.14
C ARG A 189 -9.79 13.38 1.38
N PRO A 190 -10.86 14.12 1.71
CA PRO A 190 -10.86 15.03 2.86
C PRO A 190 -10.60 14.29 4.18
N ASP A 191 -11.12 13.07 4.32
CA ASP A 191 -10.92 12.25 5.52
C ASP A 191 -9.43 11.91 5.71
N LEU A 192 -8.74 11.49 4.66
CA LEU A 192 -7.29 11.26 4.70
C LEU A 192 -6.55 12.54 5.11
N VAL A 193 -6.86 13.68 4.47
CA VAL A 193 -6.19 14.95 4.77
C VAL A 193 -6.36 15.35 6.23
N SER A 194 -7.53 15.09 6.83
CA SER A 194 -7.81 15.40 8.24
C SER A 194 -6.94 14.60 9.23
N ARG A 195 -6.45 13.44 8.82
CA ARG A 195 -5.59 12.53 9.62
C ARG A 195 -4.10 12.83 9.47
N LEU A 196 -3.71 13.69 8.51
CA LEU A 196 -2.30 13.96 8.19
C LEU A 196 -1.83 15.29 8.76
N THR A 197 -0.63 15.28 9.30
CA THR A 197 0.09 16.52 9.68
C THR A 197 0.58 17.27 8.43
N GLN A 198 0.87 18.56 8.57
CA GLN A 198 1.49 19.34 7.47
C GLN A 198 2.80 18.73 6.97
N ARG A 199 3.58 18.12 7.87
CA ARG A 199 4.82 17.42 7.52
C ARG A 199 4.56 16.21 6.64
N GLU A 200 3.54 15.42 6.95
CA GLU A 200 3.16 14.24 6.17
C GLU A 200 2.61 14.63 4.80
N LEU A 201 1.78 15.66 4.73
CA LEU A 201 1.31 16.22 3.48
C LEU A 201 2.47 16.76 2.62
N ALA A 202 3.44 17.46 3.23
CA ALA A 202 4.64 17.94 2.53
C ALA A 202 5.46 16.77 1.95
N ALA A 203 5.66 15.70 2.73
CA ALA A 203 6.37 14.50 2.27
C ALA A 203 5.64 13.77 1.14
N TYR A 204 4.30 13.75 1.17
CA TYR A 204 3.47 13.13 0.13
C TYR A 204 3.43 13.95 -1.16
N LEU A 205 3.35 15.27 -1.04
CA LEU A 205 3.37 16.18 -2.19
C LEU A 205 4.79 16.46 -2.71
N ASN A 206 5.81 15.88 -2.05
CA ASN A 206 7.22 16.05 -2.38
C ASN A 206 7.65 17.55 -2.39
N VAL A 207 7.25 18.27 -1.35
CA VAL A 207 7.60 19.67 -1.13
C VAL A 207 8.15 19.87 0.29
N THR A 208 8.74 21.05 0.56
CA THR A 208 9.12 21.42 1.93
C THR A 208 7.90 21.81 2.77
N GLU A 209 8.00 21.67 4.09
CA GLU A 209 6.93 22.09 5.01
C GLU A 209 6.56 23.57 4.84
N THR A 210 7.56 24.42 4.57
CA THR A 210 7.34 25.85 4.29
C THR A 210 6.51 26.04 3.01
N THR A 211 6.82 25.28 1.96
CA THR A 211 6.05 25.33 0.70
C THR A 211 4.64 24.81 0.92
N MET A 212 4.47 23.69 1.67
CA MET A 212 3.15 23.17 2.02
C MET A 212 2.30 24.19 2.77
N SER A 213 2.88 24.88 3.76
CA SER A 213 2.18 25.95 4.49
C SER A 213 1.70 27.07 3.57
N ARG A 214 2.51 27.47 2.56
CA ARG A 214 2.13 28.50 1.58
C ARG A 214 1.00 28.01 0.67
N ILE A 215 1.08 26.77 0.19
CA ILE A 215 0.02 26.14 -0.62
C ILE A 215 -1.29 26.11 0.18
N ALA A 216 -1.27 25.58 1.40
CA ALA A 216 -2.46 25.48 2.25
C ALA A 216 -3.11 26.86 2.52
N LYS A 217 -2.29 27.90 2.77
CA LYS A 217 -2.80 29.28 2.94
C LYS A 217 -3.43 29.84 1.67
N ARG A 218 -2.87 29.54 0.49
CA ARG A 218 -3.39 30.00 -0.79
C ARG A 218 -4.72 29.36 -1.10
N VAL A 219 -4.79 28.03 -1.03
CA VAL A 219 -6.00 27.25 -1.32
C VAL A 219 -7.15 27.63 -0.39
N ARG A 220 -6.90 27.87 0.91
CA ARG A 220 -7.94 28.32 1.87
C ARG A 220 -8.49 29.71 1.59
N ARG A 221 -7.77 30.57 0.86
CA ARG A 221 -8.20 31.94 0.54
C ARG A 221 -9.05 32.03 -0.72
N GLU A 222 -9.13 30.97 -1.49
CA GLU A 222 -9.94 30.92 -2.71
C GLU A 222 -11.42 30.75 -2.36
N PRO A 223 -12.33 31.51 -3.02
CA PRO A 223 -13.77 31.34 -2.81
C PRO A 223 -14.20 29.95 -3.27
N GLY A 224 -14.73 29.15 -2.36
CA GLY A 224 -15.18 27.80 -2.63
C GLY A 224 -14.30 26.67 -2.06
N ALA A 225 -13.26 26.99 -1.31
CA ALA A 225 -12.47 25.96 -0.62
C ALA A 225 -13.32 25.23 0.44
N PRO A 226 -13.26 23.88 0.52
CA PRO A 226 -13.97 23.13 1.56
C PRO A 226 -13.47 23.56 2.94
N ALA A 227 -14.39 23.82 3.86
CA ALA A 227 -14.06 24.15 5.25
C ALA A 227 -13.45 22.90 5.92
N THR A 228 -12.16 22.95 6.19
CA THR A 228 -11.52 21.96 7.08
C THR A 228 -11.84 22.38 8.52
N SER A 229 -12.65 21.57 9.21
CA SER A 229 -12.94 21.66 10.64
C SER A 229 -11.71 21.34 11.48
#